data_e9aacd2c28c1fba841eb4c94f75abf8d
#
_entry.id   e9aacd2c28c1fba841eb4c94f75abf8d
#
_cell.length_a   1.000
_cell.length_b   1.000
_cell.length_c   1.000
_cell.angle_alpha   90.00
_cell.angle_beta   90.00
_cell.angle_gamma   90.00
#
_symmetry.space_group_name_H-M   'P 1'
#
loop_
_entity.id
_entity.type
_entity.pdbx_description
1 polymer ?
#
loop_
_entity_poly.entity_id
_entity_poly.type
_entity_poly.pdbx_seq_one_letter_code
_entity_poly.pdbx_strand_id
1 'polypeptide(L)'
;MTFSPSSRGRLTRRDRDRFAGSGVFDKIALAVCDAGCLPRKELYEAWEVARRARRLFRGGRVVDLGSGHGLLAQTMLILDDSSPSAIAIDKAQPPCALRVHEALLGVWPRLAGRVAFLEGDLASVPIDSGDIVVSSHGCGRLSDAVIDRAASAGARLALMPCCHDFGACDAGSLVGWIDRALAIDIARAVRLESLGYRVWTQTIRRDVTPKNRLLLAARL
;
A
#
# COMPACT_ATOMS: atom_id res chain seq x y z
N MET A 1 8.84 -19.67 19.42
CA MET A 1 8.94 -18.27 18.91
C MET A 1 7.55 -17.69 18.80
N THR A 2 7.33 -16.50 19.38
CA THR A 2 6.03 -15.82 19.32
C THR A 2 5.74 -15.37 17.88
N PHE A 3 4.50 -15.58 17.40
CA PHE A 3 4.09 -15.15 16.08
C PHE A 3 3.91 -13.62 16.04
N SER A 4 4.88 -12.89 15.51
CA SER A 4 4.83 -11.42 15.42
C SER A 4 4.37 -10.97 14.03
N PRO A 5 3.39 -10.06 13.93
CA PRO A 5 2.98 -9.43 12.67
C PRO A 5 4.12 -8.71 11.93
N SER A 6 5.09 -8.14 12.67
CA SER A 6 6.25 -7.42 12.10
C SER A 6 7.36 -8.32 11.56
N SER A 7 7.22 -9.63 11.65
CA SER A 7 8.24 -10.56 11.19
C SER A 7 8.47 -10.47 9.67
N ARG A 8 9.74 -10.43 9.27
CA ARG A 8 10.16 -10.57 7.86
C ARG A 8 10.18 -12.02 7.37
N GLY A 9 9.92 -12.99 8.27
CA GLY A 9 9.79 -14.39 7.90
C GLY A 9 8.63 -14.58 6.92
N ARG A 10 8.86 -15.42 5.90
CA ARG A 10 7.83 -15.73 4.90
C ARG A 10 6.72 -16.54 5.54
N LEU A 11 5.49 -16.25 5.15
CA LEU A 11 4.33 -17.09 5.43
C LEU A 11 4.38 -18.32 4.53
N THR A 12 4.08 -19.47 5.11
CA THR A 12 4.08 -20.76 4.42
C THR A 12 2.84 -21.55 4.82
N ARG A 13 2.59 -22.68 4.17
CA ARG A 13 1.49 -23.59 4.53
C ARG A 13 1.49 -24.02 6.01
N ARG A 14 2.66 -24.01 6.67
CA ARG A 14 2.78 -24.34 8.10
C ARG A 14 2.15 -23.28 9.03
N ASP A 15 1.91 -22.08 8.49
CA ASP A 15 1.33 -20.97 9.25
C ASP A 15 -0.20 -20.90 9.12
N ARG A 16 -0.83 -21.78 8.32
CA ARG A 16 -2.28 -21.74 8.04
C ARG A 16 -3.16 -21.81 9.30
N ASP A 17 -2.81 -22.66 10.26
CA ASP A 17 -3.57 -22.84 11.51
C ASP A 17 -3.67 -21.57 12.34
N ARG A 18 -2.85 -20.56 12.04
CA ARG A 18 -2.88 -19.25 12.70
C ARG A 18 -3.97 -18.33 12.16
N PHE A 19 -4.58 -18.68 11.04
CA PHE A 19 -5.61 -17.93 10.33
C PHE A 19 -6.90 -18.77 10.23
N ALA A 20 -7.37 -19.26 11.39
CA ALA A 20 -8.52 -20.17 11.47
C ALA A 20 -9.88 -19.44 11.38
N GLY A 21 -9.89 -18.12 11.27
CA GLY A 21 -11.11 -17.32 11.14
C GLY A 21 -11.74 -17.44 9.74
N SER A 22 -13.00 -17.01 9.61
CA SER A 22 -13.73 -16.98 8.33
C SER A 22 -13.74 -15.61 7.66
N GLY A 23 -13.08 -14.63 8.28
CA GLY A 23 -13.02 -13.24 7.81
C GLY A 23 -12.24 -13.07 6.51
N VAL A 24 -12.43 -11.92 5.85
CA VAL A 24 -11.70 -11.61 4.60
C VAL A 24 -10.20 -11.62 4.83
N PHE A 25 -9.72 -11.10 5.97
CA PHE A 25 -8.31 -11.12 6.32
C PHE A 25 -7.76 -12.55 6.38
N ASP A 26 -8.45 -13.45 7.08
CA ASP A 26 -8.00 -14.85 7.21
C ASP A 26 -7.95 -15.54 5.85
N LYS A 27 -8.92 -15.32 4.98
CA LYS A 27 -8.92 -15.85 3.62
C LYS A 27 -7.75 -15.34 2.78
N ILE A 28 -7.41 -14.03 2.87
CA ILE A 28 -6.22 -13.47 2.22
C ILE A 28 -4.95 -14.11 2.81
N ALA A 29 -4.86 -14.21 4.12
CA ALA A 29 -3.72 -14.79 4.81
C ALA A 29 -3.50 -16.26 4.42
N LEU A 30 -4.57 -17.05 4.31
CA LEU A 30 -4.51 -18.45 3.86
C LEU A 30 -4.00 -18.55 2.42
N ALA A 31 -4.48 -17.71 1.50
CA ALA A 31 -3.97 -17.65 0.13
C ALA A 31 -2.48 -17.28 0.08
N VAL A 32 -2.05 -16.31 0.91
CA VAL A 32 -0.64 -15.92 1.03
C VAL A 32 0.21 -17.06 1.61
N CYS A 33 -0.31 -17.81 2.57
CA CYS A 33 0.36 -19.02 3.09
C CYS A 33 0.53 -20.09 2.00
N ASP A 34 -0.44 -20.26 1.13
CA ASP A 34 -0.38 -21.23 0.02
C ASP A 34 0.63 -20.78 -1.04
N ALA A 35 0.73 -19.48 -1.34
CA ALA A 35 1.78 -18.92 -2.19
C ALA A 35 3.19 -19.17 -1.62
N GLY A 36 3.34 -19.18 -0.29
CA GLY A 36 4.53 -19.62 0.43
C GLY A 36 5.77 -18.74 0.28
N CYS A 37 5.60 -17.45 -0.03
CA CYS A 37 6.72 -16.61 -0.44
C CYS A 37 6.69 -15.17 0.10
N LEU A 38 5.54 -14.70 0.56
CA LEU A 38 5.38 -13.33 1.03
C LEU A 38 5.83 -13.18 2.48
N PRO A 39 6.59 -12.12 2.84
CA PRO A 39 6.88 -11.78 4.23
C PRO A 39 5.60 -11.50 5.02
N ARG A 40 5.54 -12.00 6.25
CA ARG A 40 4.39 -11.81 7.14
C ARG A 40 4.05 -10.33 7.32
N LYS A 41 5.05 -9.50 7.52
CA LYS A 41 4.91 -8.06 7.70
C LYS A 41 4.13 -7.42 6.53
N GLU A 42 4.44 -7.79 5.30
CA GLU A 42 3.78 -7.23 4.10
C GLU A 42 2.29 -7.57 4.05
N LEU A 43 1.88 -8.77 4.49
CA LEU A 43 0.46 -9.13 4.60
C LEU A 43 -0.28 -8.16 5.52
N TYR A 44 0.26 -7.91 6.72
CA TYR A 44 -0.39 -7.05 7.69
C TYR A 44 -0.37 -5.58 7.27
N GLU A 45 0.72 -5.10 6.67
CA GLU A 45 0.82 -3.73 6.15
C GLU A 45 -0.19 -3.50 5.01
N ALA A 46 -0.22 -4.38 4.01
CA ALA A 46 -1.17 -4.29 2.89
C ALA A 46 -2.63 -4.29 3.38
N TRP A 47 -2.97 -5.19 4.34
CA TRP A 47 -4.28 -5.22 4.93
C TRP A 47 -4.64 -3.92 5.66
N GLU A 48 -3.75 -3.42 6.51
CA GLU A 48 -4.00 -2.23 7.31
C GLU A 48 -4.16 -0.97 6.43
N VAL A 49 -3.35 -0.84 5.38
CA VAL A 49 -3.46 0.27 4.42
C VAL A 49 -4.76 0.15 3.62
N ALA A 50 -5.02 -1.02 3.01
CA ALA A 50 -6.22 -1.22 2.20
C ALA A 50 -7.51 -1.00 2.99
N ARG A 51 -7.61 -1.54 4.20
CA ARG A 51 -8.78 -1.40 5.06
C ARG A 51 -9.07 0.07 5.42
N ARG A 52 -8.04 0.88 5.67
CA ARG A 52 -8.21 2.30 5.98
C ARG A 52 -8.54 3.11 4.73
N ALA A 53 -7.84 2.84 3.63
CA ALA A 53 -8.12 3.49 2.36
C ALA A 53 -9.57 3.25 1.93
N ARG A 54 -10.08 2.02 2.04
CA ARG A 54 -11.45 1.64 1.63
C ARG A 54 -12.56 2.18 2.53
N ARG A 55 -12.24 2.66 3.72
CA ARG A 55 -13.22 3.39 4.55
C ARG A 55 -13.52 4.79 4.01
N LEU A 56 -12.55 5.40 3.33
CA LEU A 56 -12.66 6.75 2.77
C LEU A 56 -12.94 6.74 1.26
N PHE A 57 -12.32 5.80 0.53
CA PHE A 57 -12.28 5.80 -0.93
C PHE A 57 -12.94 4.53 -1.48
N ARG A 58 -14.04 4.72 -2.22
CA ARG A 58 -14.77 3.67 -2.92
C ARG A 58 -14.68 3.88 -4.43
N GLY A 59 -14.81 2.78 -5.20
CA GLY A 59 -14.72 2.81 -6.65
C GLY A 59 -13.36 3.29 -7.17
N GLY A 60 -13.28 3.53 -8.47
CA GLY A 60 -12.08 3.98 -9.16
C GLY A 60 -11.05 2.86 -9.37
N ARG A 61 -10.22 3.02 -10.39
CA ARG A 61 -9.09 2.12 -10.64
C ARG A 61 -8.04 2.32 -9.53
N VAL A 62 -7.43 1.23 -9.07
CA VAL A 62 -6.34 1.27 -8.10
C VAL A 62 -5.00 1.29 -8.84
N VAL A 63 -4.12 2.21 -8.48
CA VAL A 63 -2.75 2.29 -9.03
C VAL A 63 -1.76 2.16 -7.88
N ASP A 64 -1.12 1.00 -7.78
CA ASP A 64 -0.15 0.66 -6.71
C ASP A 64 1.27 0.92 -7.23
N LEU A 65 1.85 2.03 -6.76
CA LEU A 65 3.18 2.49 -7.17
C LEU A 65 4.25 1.97 -6.21
N GLY A 66 5.21 1.21 -6.73
CA GLY A 66 6.17 0.45 -5.93
C GLY A 66 5.50 -0.74 -5.26
N SER A 67 4.76 -1.51 -6.06
CA SER A 67 3.81 -2.52 -5.61
C SER A 67 4.44 -3.78 -5.00
N GLY A 68 5.74 -4.02 -5.26
CA GLY A 68 6.38 -5.28 -4.87
C GLY A 68 5.56 -6.49 -5.37
N HIS A 69 5.01 -7.25 -4.46
CA HIS A 69 4.19 -8.43 -4.79
C HIS A 69 2.76 -8.12 -5.25
N GLY A 70 2.35 -6.85 -5.32
CA GLY A 70 1.01 -6.43 -5.72
C GLY A 70 -0.11 -6.84 -4.75
N LEU A 71 0.22 -7.19 -3.51
CA LEU A 71 -0.80 -7.62 -2.54
C LEU A 71 -1.72 -6.47 -2.14
N LEU A 72 -1.20 -5.24 -2.01
CA LEU A 72 -2.01 -4.07 -1.65
C LEU A 72 -3.07 -3.80 -2.72
N ALA A 73 -2.69 -3.74 -4.00
CA ALA A 73 -3.61 -3.56 -5.12
C ALA A 73 -4.73 -4.60 -5.11
N GLN A 74 -4.39 -5.88 -4.95
CA GLN A 74 -5.35 -6.97 -4.92
C GLN A 74 -6.27 -6.92 -3.69
N THR A 75 -5.72 -6.61 -2.51
CA THR A 75 -6.51 -6.43 -1.29
C THR A 75 -7.51 -5.28 -1.44
N MET A 76 -7.12 -4.20 -2.11
CA MET A 76 -8.02 -3.10 -2.44
C MET A 76 -9.21 -3.57 -3.27
N LEU A 77 -9.00 -4.39 -4.31
CA LEU A 77 -10.10 -4.96 -5.11
C LEU A 77 -10.94 -5.98 -4.34
N ILE A 78 -10.33 -6.77 -3.47
CA ILE A 78 -11.05 -7.73 -2.63
C ILE A 78 -12.02 -7.02 -1.66
N LEU A 79 -11.60 -5.89 -1.12
CA LEU A 79 -12.39 -5.11 -0.16
C LEU A 79 -13.47 -4.23 -0.80
N ASP A 80 -13.38 -3.97 -2.10
CA ASP A 80 -14.33 -3.09 -2.80
C ASP A 80 -14.50 -3.53 -4.26
N ASP A 81 -15.62 -4.17 -4.55
CA ASP A 81 -15.95 -4.68 -5.87
C ASP A 81 -16.35 -3.59 -6.88
N SER A 82 -16.65 -2.40 -6.41
CA SER A 82 -16.96 -1.25 -7.27
C SER A 82 -15.71 -0.66 -7.97
N SER A 83 -14.50 -1.04 -7.56
CA SER A 83 -13.26 -0.71 -8.28
C SER A 83 -13.10 -1.61 -9.51
N PRO A 84 -13.02 -1.06 -10.73
CA PRO A 84 -13.04 -1.88 -11.95
C PRO A 84 -11.77 -2.73 -12.12
N SER A 85 -10.61 -2.17 -11.78
CA SER A 85 -9.30 -2.81 -12.01
C SER A 85 -8.23 -2.26 -11.10
N ALA A 86 -7.07 -2.91 -11.10
CA ALA A 86 -5.86 -2.44 -10.45
C ALA A 86 -4.63 -2.60 -11.37
N ILE A 87 -3.69 -1.67 -11.25
CA ILE A 87 -2.35 -1.74 -11.82
C ILE A 87 -1.37 -1.84 -10.65
N ALA A 88 -0.54 -2.86 -10.65
CA ALA A 88 0.56 -3.05 -9.72
C ALA A 88 1.87 -2.85 -10.49
N ILE A 89 2.57 -1.73 -10.28
CA ILE A 89 3.81 -1.43 -10.97
C ILE A 89 4.99 -1.34 -10.02
N ASP A 90 6.09 -1.97 -10.40
CA ASP A 90 7.39 -1.86 -9.72
C ASP A 90 8.53 -1.86 -10.74
N LYS A 91 9.72 -1.41 -10.33
CA LYS A 91 10.93 -1.44 -11.16
C LYS A 91 11.32 -2.86 -11.57
N ALA A 92 11.06 -3.83 -10.70
CA ALA A 92 11.24 -5.24 -10.93
C ALA A 92 10.13 -6.02 -10.22
N GLN A 93 9.43 -6.86 -10.94
CA GLN A 93 8.40 -7.73 -10.37
C GLN A 93 9.05 -8.89 -9.61
N PRO A 94 8.77 -9.05 -8.30
CA PRO A 94 9.25 -10.23 -7.59
C PRO A 94 8.68 -11.51 -8.24
N PRO A 95 9.48 -12.57 -8.40
CA PRO A 95 8.99 -13.85 -8.97
C PRO A 95 7.79 -14.45 -8.21
N CYS A 96 7.58 -14.01 -7.00
CA CYS A 96 6.49 -14.42 -6.13
C CYS A 96 5.17 -13.69 -6.41
N ALA A 97 5.18 -12.57 -7.13
CA ALA A 97 3.96 -11.78 -7.37
C ALA A 97 2.87 -12.61 -8.07
N LEU A 98 3.21 -13.36 -9.10
CA LEU A 98 2.27 -14.23 -9.82
C LEU A 98 1.73 -15.35 -8.92
N ARG A 99 2.56 -15.98 -8.08
CA ARG A 99 2.09 -17.02 -7.14
C ARG A 99 1.10 -16.49 -6.12
N VAL A 100 1.32 -15.27 -5.63
CA VAL A 100 0.37 -14.58 -4.75
C VAL A 100 -0.94 -14.32 -5.49
N HIS A 101 -0.84 -13.85 -6.74
CA HIS A 101 -2.01 -13.60 -7.58
C HIS A 101 -2.82 -14.88 -7.83
N GLU A 102 -2.19 -15.95 -8.26
CA GLU A 102 -2.83 -17.25 -8.50
C GLU A 102 -3.54 -17.77 -7.23
N ALA A 103 -2.88 -17.70 -6.07
CA ALA A 103 -3.48 -18.11 -4.82
C ALA A 103 -4.72 -17.27 -4.45
N LEU A 104 -4.68 -15.95 -4.69
CA LEU A 104 -5.82 -15.07 -4.47
C LEU A 104 -6.94 -15.31 -5.49
N LEU A 105 -6.62 -15.58 -6.76
CA LEU A 105 -7.60 -15.96 -7.79
C LEU A 105 -8.38 -17.22 -7.42
N GLY A 106 -7.71 -18.21 -6.81
CA GLY A 106 -8.38 -19.41 -6.33
C GLY A 106 -9.47 -19.15 -5.29
N VAL A 107 -9.37 -18.05 -4.54
CA VAL A 107 -10.35 -17.64 -3.52
C VAL A 107 -11.33 -16.59 -4.06
N TRP A 108 -10.85 -15.68 -4.91
CA TRP A 108 -11.64 -14.61 -5.54
C TRP A 108 -11.49 -14.65 -7.07
N PRO A 109 -12.21 -15.54 -7.78
CA PRO A 109 -12.14 -15.64 -9.25
C PRO A 109 -12.45 -14.33 -9.98
N ARG A 110 -13.18 -13.41 -9.34
CA ARG A 110 -13.51 -12.09 -9.89
C ARG A 110 -12.29 -11.17 -10.07
N LEU A 111 -11.11 -11.52 -9.56
CA LEU A 111 -9.87 -10.80 -9.82
C LEU A 111 -9.30 -11.09 -11.22
N ALA A 112 -9.77 -12.14 -11.89
CA ALA A 112 -9.31 -12.51 -13.22
C ALA A 112 -9.49 -11.36 -14.21
N GLY A 113 -8.41 -10.98 -14.90
CA GLY A 113 -8.39 -9.87 -15.86
C GLY A 113 -8.52 -8.47 -15.25
N ARG A 114 -8.61 -8.35 -13.92
CA ARG A 114 -8.75 -7.06 -13.23
C ARG A 114 -7.46 -6.53 -12.63
N VAL A 115 -6.39 -7.31 -12.60
CA VAL A 115 -5.09 -6.92 -12.04
C VAL A 115 -4.03 -7.01 -13.13
N ALA A 116 -3.42 -5.88 -13.45
CA ALA A 116 -2.27 -5.83 -14.34
C ALA A 116 -0.98 -5.66 -13.52
N PHE A 117 0.00 -6.51 -13.79
CA PHE A 117 1.34 -6.38 -13.23
C PHE A 117 2.26 -5.78 -14.29
N LEU A 118 2.90 -4.67 -13.95
CA LEU A 118 3.80 -3.97 -14.85
C LEU A 118 5.19 -3.87 -14.23
N GLU A 119 6.21 -4.07 -15.05
CA GLU A 119 7.60 -3.83 -14.69
C GLU A 119 8.12 -2.62 -15.45
N GLY A 120 8.71 -1.65 -14.73
CA GLY A 120 9.25 -0.46 -15.35
C GLY A 120 9.23 0.78 -14.49
N ASP A 121 9.36 1.93 -15.14
CA ASP A 121 9.30 3.22 -14.48
C ASP A 121 7.87 3.53 -14.02
N LEU A 122 7.74 3.91 -12.76
CA LEU A 122 6.45 4.33 -12.19
C LEU A 122 5.83 5.50 -12.97
N ALA A 123 6.66 6.35 -13.61
CA ALA A 123 6.20 7.46 -14.43
C ALA A 123 5.44 7.01 -15.69
N SER A 124 5.61 5.78 -16.15
CA SER A 124 4.99 5.28 -17.38
C SER A 124 3.49 4.99 -17.27
N VAL A 125 2.96 4.81 -16.05
CA VAL A 125 1.53 4.52 -15.87
C VAL A 125 0.72 5.81 -15.89
N PRO A 126 -0.24 6.00 -16.80
CA PRO A 126 -1.15 7.14 -16.75
C PRO A 126 -2.05 7.05 -15.51
N ILE A 127 -2.23 8.18 -14.84
CA ILE A 127 -3.09 8.33 -13.65
C ILE A 127 -4.16 9.37 -13.97
N ASP A 128 -5.41 9.05 -13.66
CA ASP A 128 -6.56 9.92 -13.85
C ASP A 128 -7.14 10.37 -12.49
N SER A 129 -7.95 11.42 -12.50
CA SER A 129 -8.56 11.97 -11.28
C SER A 129 -9.54 11.00 -10.58
N GLY A 130 -10.07 10.03 -11.31
CA GLY A 130 -10.92 8.96 -10.77
C GLY A 130 -10.15 7.85 -10.05
N ASP A 131 -8.83 7.80 -10.18
CA ASP A 131 -8.00 6.74 -9.63
C ASP A 131 -7.80 6.86 -8.11
N ILE A 132 -7.38 5.75 -7.53
CA ILE A 132 -6.84 5.69 -6.17
C ILE A 132 -5.38 5.24 -6.28
N VAL A 133 -4.46 6.16 -6.07
CA VAL A 133 -3.02 5.87 -6.00
C VAL A 133 -2.72 5.33 -4.61
N VAL A 134 -2.09 4.17 -4.55
CA VAL A 134 -1.67 3.56 -3.30
C VAL A 134 -0.19 3.22 -3.32
N SER A 135 0.45 3.23 -2.14
CA SER A 135 1.82 2.72 -1.97
C SER A 135 2.04 2.38 -0.49
N SER A 136 2.49 1.17 -0.21
CA SER A 136 2.79 0.72 1.17
C SER A 136 4.29 0.72 1.49
N HIS A 137 5.15 0.86 0.49
CA HIS A 137 6.60 0.82 0.62
C HIS A 137 7.29 1.98 -0.09
N GLY A 138 6.66 3.17 -0.06
CA GLY A 138 7.23 4.38 -0.60
C GLY A 138 8.49 4.82 0.16
N CYS A 139 9.64 4.21 -0.14
CA CYS A 139 10.90 4.53 0.53
C CYS A 139 11.50 5.85 0.04
N GLY A 140 11.89 6.72 0.97
CA GLY A 140 12.61 7.96 0.68
C GLY A 140 11.87 8.85 -0.31
N ARG A 141 12.55 9.25 -1.38
CA ARG A 141 12.01 10.10 -2.46
C ARG A 141 10.87 9.46 -3.25
N LEU A 142 10.71 8.14 -3.19
CA LEU A 142 9.58 7.48 -3.84
C LEU A 142 8.25 7.97 -3.27
N SER A 143 8.15 8.21 -1.94
CA SER A 143 6.97 8.80 -1.34
C SER A 143 6.61 10.15 -1.98
N ASP A 144 7.61 11.00 -2.23
CA ASP A 144 7.40 12.32 -2.81
C ASP A 144 6.96 12.21 -4.27
N ALA A 145 7.56 11.29 -5.04
CA ALA A 145 7.15 11.01 -6.42
C ALA A 145 5.70 10.47 -6.50
N VAL A 146 5.30 9.61 -5.57
CA VAL A 146 3.93 9.10 -5.48
C VAL A 146 2.94 10.24 -5.20
N ILE A 147 3.28 11.13 -4.27
CA ILE A 147 2.47 12.33 -3.95
C ILE A 147 2.34 13.22 -5.19
N ASP A 148 3.46 13.53 -5.87
CA ASP A 148 3.47 14.39 -7.05
C ASP A 148 2.58 13.83 -8.17
N ARG A 149 2.67 12.55 -8.41
CA ARG A 149 1.88 11.89 -9.43
C ARG A 149 0.38 11.90 -9.12
N ALA A 150 0.02 11.58 -7.88
CA ALA A 150 -1.37 11.65 -7.45
C ALA A 150 -1.91 13.08 -7.52
N ALA A 151 -1.13 14.06 -7.04
CA ALA A 151 -1.53 15.46 -7.01
C ALA A 151 -1.68 16.05 -8.44
N SER A 152 -0.74 15.76 -9.34
CA SER A 152 -0.79 16.22 -10.74
C SER A 152 -2.02 15.69 -11.48
N ALA A 153 -2.46 14.47 -11.17
CA ALA A 153 -3.66 13.87 -11.75
C ALA A 153 -4.97 14.27 -11.03
N GLY A 154 -4.89 14.89 -9.86
CA GLY A 154 -6.06 15.11 -9.00
C GLY A 154 -6.62 13.81 -8.40
N ALA A 155 -5.83 12.74 -8.37
CA ALA A 155 -6.23 11.42 -7.89
C ALA A 155 -6.27 11.33 -6.37
N ARG A 156 -7.02 10.38 -5.83
CA ARG A 156 -7.03 10.04 -4.41
C ARG A 156 -5.74 9.31 -4.05
N LEU A 157 -5.26 9.49 -2.83
CA LEU A 157 -3.98 8.95 -2.36
C LEU A 157 -4.13 8.17 -1.06
N ALA A 158 -3.47 7.01 -0.96
CA ALA A 158 -3.22 6.30 0.29
C ALA A 158 -1.75 5.85 0.33
N LEU A 159 -0.94 6.52 1.12
CA LEU A 159 0.51 6.33 1.18
C LEU A 159 0.96 5.98 2.60
N MET A 160 1.73 4.90 2.74
CA MET A 160 2.45 4.58 3.96
C MET A 160 3.96 4.80 3.73
N PRO A 161 4.51 5.97 4.13
CA PRO A 161 5.93 6.26 3.99
C PRO A 161 6.72 5.39 5.00
N CYS A 162 7.52 4.45 4.52
CA CYS A 162 8.19 3.50 5.40
C CYS A 162 9.63 3.89 5.75
N CYS A 163 10.35 4.55 4.85
CA CYS A 163 11.72 5.00 5.03
C CYS A 163 11.85 6.46 4.61
N HIS A 164 12.66 7.22 5.34
CA HIS A 164 12.92 8.61 5.08
C HIS A 164 14.38 8.78 4.67
N ASP A 165 14.60 9.40 3.52
CA ASP A 165 15.92 9.83 3.07
C ASP A 165 16.18 11.24 3.64
N PHE A 166 16.93 11.29 4.74
CA PHE A 166 17.19 12.55 5.45
C PHE A 166 18.05 13.53 4.66
N GLY A 167 18.74 13.08 3.62
CA GLY A 167 19.51 13.96 2.74
C GLY A 167 18.69 14.55 1.59
N ALA A 168 17.62 13.88 1.18
CA ALA A 168 16.87 14.19 -0.02
C ALA A 168 15.41 14.59 0.19
N CYS A 169 14.81 14.25 1.36
CA CYS A 169 13.44 14.62 1.67
C CYS A 169 13.38 15.93 2.44
N ASP A 170 12.45 16.79 2.05
CA ASP A 170 12.19 18.04 2.76
C ASP A 170 11.54 17.76 4.13
N ALA A 171 12.17 18.27 5.18
CA ALA A 171 11.68 18.17 6.55
C ALA A 171 11.09 19.49 7.07
N GLY A 172 11.07 20.53 6.23
CA GLY A 172 10.63 21.86 6.62
C GLY A 172 11.42 22.45 7.80
N SER A 173 10.81 23.39 8.50
CA SER A 173 11.44 24.10 9.63
C SER A 173 11.30 23.40 10.99
N LEU A 174 10.58 22.27 11.06
CA LEU A 174 10.21 21.66 12.35
C LEU A 174 11.27 20.70 12.92
N VAL A 175 12.37 20.47 12.24
CA VAL A 175 13.43 19.52 12.64
C VAL A 175 14.09 19.82 13.97
N GLY A 176 14.00 21.07 14.46
CA GLY A 176 14.50 21.44 15.77
C GLY A 176 13.55 21.09 16.94
N TRP A 177 12.29 20.75 16.65
CA TRP A 177 11.25 20.52 17.65
C TRP A 177 10.79 19.07 17.72
N ILE A 178 10.83 18.35 16.59
CA ILE A 178 10.31 17.00 16.48
C ILE A 178 11.28 16.09 15.73
N ASP A 179 11.03 14.80 15.82
CA ASP A 179 11.76 13.77 15.04
C ASP A 179 11.73 14.09 13.53
N ARG A 180 12.90 13.97 12.87
CA ARG A 180 13.05 14.36 11.47
C ARG A 180 12.14 13.58 10.51
N ALA A 181 11.90 12.28 10.78
CA ALA A 181 10.99 11.50 9.95
C ALA A 181 9.53 11.98 10.10
N LEU A 182 9.15 12.41 11.31
CA LEU A 182 7.84 13.03 11.53
C LEU A 182 7.75 14.39 10.84
N ALA A 183 8.81 15.21 10.89
CA ALA A 183 8.85 16.50 10.20
C ALA A 183 8.66 16.35 8.68
N ILE A 184 9.31 15.36 8.06
CA ILE A 184 9.13 15.04 6.64
C ILE A 184 7.67 14.66 6.33
N ASP A 185 7.05 13.81 7.17
CA ASP A 185 5.67 13.40 6.91
C ASP A 185 4.67 14.55 7.14
N ILE A 186 4.94 15.46 8.08
CA ILE A 186 4.17 16.71 8.25
C ILE A 186 4.32 17.61 7.02
N ALA A 187 5.55 17.81 6.51
CA ALA A 187 5.79 18.62 5.30
C ALA A 187 5.02 18.06 4.09
N ARG A 188 4.96 16.73 3.92
CA ARG A 188 4.15 16.07 2.90
C ARG A 188 2.65 16.31 3.06
N ALA A 189 2.14 16.25 4.29
CA ALA A 189 0.74 16.52 4.57
C ALA A 189 0.37 17.97 4.25
N VAL A 190 1.16 18.93 4.75
CA VAL A 190 0.96 20.37 4.50
C VAL A 190 1.05 20.68 3.01
N ARG A 191 1.99 20.06 2.29
CA ARG A 191 2.10 20.21 0.84
C ARG A 191 0.84 19.73 0.11
N LEU A 192 0.26 18.60 0.47
CA LEU A 192 -1.00 18.12 -0.12
C LEU A 192 -2.14 19.11 0.16
N GLU A 193 -2.23 19.65 1.38
CA GLU A 193 -3.23 20.66 1.72
C GLU A 193 -3.07 21.93 0.87
N SER A 194 -1.83 22.41 0.66
CA SER A 194 -1.55 23.56 -0.21
C SER A 194 -1.90 23.34 -1.68
N LEU A 195 -1.97 22.07 -2.12
CA LEU A 195 -2.40 21.66 -3.46
C LEU A 195 -3.92 21.45 -3.56
N GLY A 196 -4.70 21.82 -2.53
CA GLY A 196 -6.16 21.72 -2.52
C GLY A 196 -6.69 20.33 -2.17
N TYR A 197 -5.92 19.54 -1.42
CA TYR A 197 -6.37 18.25 -0.92
C TYR A 197 -6.88 18.35 0.52
N ARG A 198 -7.94 17.63 0.80
CA ARG A 198 -8.25 17.24 2.17
C ARG A 198 -7.37 16.08 2.56
N VAL A 199 -6.68 16.21 3.70
CA VAL A 199 -5.73 15.22 4.20
C VAL A 199 -6.26 14.55 5.47
N TRP A 200 -6.08 13.23 5.58
CA TRP A 200 -6.31 12.45 6.80
C TRP A 200 -5.02 11.74 7.18
N THR A 201 -4.52 12.01 8.36
CA THR A 201 -3.37 11.31 8.94
C THR A 201 -3.85 10.22 9.89
N GLN A 202 -3.32 9.02 9.75
CA GLN A 202 -3.64 7.88 10.59
C GLN A 202 -2.36 7.13 10.97
N THR A 203 -2.47 6.24 11.95
CA THR A 203 -1.42 5.27 12.25
C THR A 203 -1.99 3.86 12.17
N ILE A 204 -1.23 2.93 11.63
CA ILE A 204 -1.53 1.50 11.73
C ILE A 204 -0.94 0.96 13.04
N ARG A 205 -1.24 -0.29 13.38
CA ARG A 205 -0.77 -0.91 14.62
C ARG A 205 0.76 -0.96 14.70
N ARG A 206 1.33 -0.56 15.82
CA ARG A 206 2.78 -0.54 16.05
C ARG A 206 3.42 -1.93 16.04
N ASP A 207 2.67 -2.96 16.42
CA ASP A 207 3.13 -4.35 16.38
C ASP A 207 3.25 -4.91 14.95
N VAL A 208 2.65 -4.25 13.95
CA VAL A 208 2.84 -4.54 12.53
C VAL A 208 4.12 -3.88 12.01
N THR A 209 4.32 -2.61 12.32
CA THR A 209 5.50 -1.85 11.89
C THR A 209 5.73 -0.63 12.77
N PRO A 210 6.98 -0.32 13.16
CA PRO A 210 7.27 0.94 13.85
C PRO A 210 7.11 2.17 12.93
N LYS A 211 7.20 1.98 11.61
CA LYS A 211 7.00 3.02 10.59
C LYS A 211 5.54 3.01 10.15
N ASN A 212 4.67 3.38 11.05
CA ASN A 212 3.25 3.07 11.02
C ASN A 212 2.35 4.26 10.62
N ARG A 213 2.91 5.36 10.14
CA ARG A 213 2.14 6.53 9.69
C ARG A 213 1.52 6.27 8.32
N LEU A 214 0.29 6.67 8.16
CA LEU A 214 -0.49 6.56 6.93
C LEU A 214 -1.05 7.92 6.56
N LEU A 215 -0.81 8.34 5.34
CA LEU A 215 -1.27 9.58 4.74
C LEU A 215 -2.34 9.25 3.70
N LEU A 216 -3.55 9.78 3.90
CA LEU A 216 -4.66 9.62 2.98
C LEU A 216 -5.07 11.02 2.50
N ALA A 217 -5.36 11.17 1.21
CA ALA A 217 -5.74 12.47 0.68
C ALA A 217 -6.71 12.33 -0.51
N ALA A 218 -7.62 13.28 -0.63
CA ALA A 218 -8.52 13.44 -1.77
C ALA A 218 -8.67 14.92 -2.11
N ARG A 219 -8.77 15.22 -3.39
CA ARG A 219 -8.99 16.60 -3.85
C ARG A 219 -10.37 17.09 -3.39
N LEU A 220 -10.43 18.35 -2.92
CA LEU A 220 -11.67 19.03 -2.49
C LEU A 220 -12.55 19.36 -3.71
#